data_0b9d98a8b040ec4e5abea230bfb78356
#
_entry.id   0b9d98a8b040ec4e5abea230bfb78356
#
_cell.length_a   1.000
_cell.length_b   1.000
_cell.length_c   1.000
_cell.angle_alpha   90.00
_cell.angle_beta   90.00
_cell.angle_gamma   90.00
#
_symmetry.space_group_name_H-M   'P 1'
#
loop_
_entity.id
_entity.type
_entity.pdbx_description
1 polymer ?
#
loop_
_entity_poly.entity_id
_entity_poly.type
_entity_poly.pdbx_seq_one_letter_code
_entity_poly.pdbx_strand_id
1 'polypeptide(L)'
;MEAYKREFIAFLEEAGVLKFGDFTAKSGRKIPYFINAGDIKTGEQIAKLGRFYAKSYLEKIGKKPSVLYGPAYKGISIAVSSAVALADEGLNVPFFFNRKEAKDHGEGGVFVGYVPQNGEQVVIVEDVITAGTAIRESMEILSHLDGVKVAAVFVMVDRKEKGKTELSAMAEVEREFGFPVYSVVDVYDIIEYLEEDPKNEENVTRIKNYLAVNGAKSV
;
A
#
# COMPACT_ATOMS: atom_id res chain seq x y z
N MET A 1 7.93 15.32 11.17
CA MET A 1 6.97 14.24 10.77
C MET A 1 5.58 14.47 11.35
N GLU A 2 4.52 14.18 10.63
CA GLU A 2 3.13 14.27 11.10
C GLU A 2 2.85 13.19 12.16
N ALA A 3 2.01 13.52 13.18
CA ALA A 3 1.77 12.63 14.31
C ALA A 3 1.27 11.23 13.89
N TYR A 4 0.34 11.17 12.92
CA TYR A 4 -0.20 9.87 12.49
C TYR A 4 0.82 8.98 11.77
N LYS A 5 1.78 9.56 11.07
CA LYS A 5 2.86 8.81 10.44
C LYS A 5 3.77 8.15 11.47
N ARG A 6 4.08 8.91 12.54
CA ARG A 6 4.81 8.38 13.69
C ARG A 6 4.07 7.22 14.35
N GLU A 7 2.76 7.39 14.63
CA GLU A 7 1.92 6.36 15.19
C GLU A 7 1.85 5.13 14.28
N PHE A 8 1.83 5.33 12.97
CA PHE A 8 1.81 4.24 12.00
C PHE A 8 3.12 3.46 12.01
N ILE A 9 4.29 4.12 12.04
CA ILE A 9 5.58 3.43 12.08
C ILE A 9 5.72 2.64 13.39
N ALA A 10 5.37 3.24 14.53
CA ALA A 10 5.34 2.55 15.82
C ALA A 10 4.44 1.31 15.78
N PHE A 11 3.24 1.43 15.18
CA PHE A 11 2.34 0.30 14.98
C PHE A 11 2.95 -0.80 14.10
N LEU A 12 3.66 -0.45 13.02
CA LEU A 12 4.31 -1.44 12.16
C LEU A 12 5.42 -2.21 12.88
N GLU A 13 6.18 -1.55 13.77
CA GLU A 13 7.17 -2.22 14.62
C GLU A 13 6.50 -3.13 15.66
N GLU A 14 5.51 -2.62 16.40
CA GLU A 14 4.78 -3.37 17.43
C GLU A 14 4.12 -4.62 16.85
N ALA A 15 3.52 -4.51 15.66
CA ALA A 15 2.90 -5.63 14.95
C ALA A 15 3.92 -6.59 14.31
N GLY A 16 5.22 -6.26 14.35
CA GLY A 16 6.27 -7.04 13.71
C GLY A 16 6.20 -7.01 12.18
N VAL A 17 5.52 -6.04 11.60
CA VAL A 17 5.46 -5.79 10.16
C VAL A 17 6.74 -5.16 9.65
N LEU A 18 7.26 -4.14 10.39
CA LEU A 18 8.56 -3.52 10.16
C LEU A 18 9.60 -4.14 11.09
N LYS A 19 10.67 -4.66 10.51
CA LYS A 19 11.78 -5.30 11.23
C LYS A 19 13.11 -4.78 10.73
N PHE A 20 14.07 -4.60 11.63
CA PHE A 20 15.44 -4.22 11.28
C PHE A 20 16.38 -5.42 11.46
N GLY A 21 17.38 -5.54 10.59
CA GLY A 21 18.33 -6.66 10.63
C GLY A 21 18.92 -6.97 9.26
N ASP A 22 19.47 -8.17 9.10
CA ASP A 22 20.04 -8.64 7.85
C ASP A 22 19.03 -9.52 7.11
N PHE A 23 18.44 -8.97 6.06
CA PHE A 23 17.50 -9.70 5.20
C PHE A 23 18.04 -9.83 3.78
N THR A 24 17.47 -10.78 3.05
CA THR A 24 17.78 -10.97 1.62
C THR A 24 16.47 -10.92 0.84
N ALA A 25 16.34 -9.94 -0.05
CA ALA A 25 15.21 -9.84 -0.96
C ALA A 25 15.19 -11.00 -1.97
N LYS A 26 14.05 -11.24 -2.61
CA LYS A 26 13.93 -12.25 -3.68
C LYS A 26 14.91 -12.04 -4.84
N SER A 27 15.35 -10.82 -5.07
CA SER A 27 16.37 -10.44 -6.05
C SER A 27 17.80 -10.80 -5.63
N GLY A 28 18.02 -11.33 -4.40
CA GLY A 28 19.35 -11.56 -3.82
C GLY A 28 19.95 -10.33 -3.13
N ARG A 29 19.31 -9.16 -3.22
CA ARG A 29 19.79 -7.91 -2.62
C ARG A 29 19.74 -8.01 -1.08
N LYS A 30 20.82 -7.61 -0.42
CA LYS A 30 20.85 -7.47 1.05
C LYS A 30 20.14 -6.19 1.44
N ILE A 31 19.22 -6.29 2.39
CA ILE A 31 18.38 -5.19 2.86
C ILE A 31 18.43 -5.08 4.38
N PRO A 32 18.56 -3.86 4.95
CA PRO A 32 18.72 -3.66 6.39
C PRO A 32 17.40 -3.62 7.16
N TYR A 33 16.28 -3.67 6.48
CA TYR A 33 14.93 -3.71 7.06
C TYR A 33 13.99 -4.55 6.20
N PHE A 34 12.95 -5.07 6.80
CA PHE A 34 11.96 -5.90 6.12
C PHE A 34 10.55 -5.47 6.49
N ILE A 35 9.65 -5.43 5.49
CA ILE A 35 8.24 -5.07 5.66
C ILE A 35 7.40 -6.25 5.18
N ASN A 36 6.55 -6.77 6.07
CA ASN A 36 5.67 -7.89 5.75
C ASN A 36 4.27 -7.69 6.34
N ALA A 37 3.32 -7.27 5.52
CA ALA A 37 1.92 -7.15 5.92
C ALA A 37 1.27 -8.47 6.37
N GLY A 38 1.86 -9.61 6.02
CA GLY A 38 1.41 -10.93 6.51
C GLY A 38 1.55 -11.13 8.02
N ASP A 39 2.24 -10.21 8.71
CA ASP A 39 2.36 -10.20 10.17
C ASP A 39 1.19 -9.43 10.86
N ILE A 40 0.27 -8.84 10.12
CA ILE A 40 -1.04 -8.36 10.61
C ILE A 40 -1.94 -9.58 10.81
N LYS A 41 -2.18 -9.98 12.07
CA LYS A 41 -2.80 -11.29 12.41
C LYS A 41 -4.00 -11.17 13.33
N THR A 42 -4.27 -9.99 13.90
CA THR A 42 -5.37 -9.81 14.86
C THR A 42 -6.39 -8.78 14.37
N GLY A 43 -7.61 -8.86 14.92
CA GLY A 43 -8.67 -7.89 14.64
C GLY A 43 -8.28 -6.46 15.02
N GLU A 44 -7.55 -6.28 16.13
CA GLU A 44 -7.05 -4.97 16.55
C GLU A 44 -6.05 -4.40 15.54
N GLN A 45 -5.11 -5.22 15.09
CA GLN A 45 -4.08 -4.82 14.12
C GLN A 45 -4.70 -4.42 12.78
N ILE A 46 -5.63 -5.23 12.25
CA ILE A 46 -6.27 -4.91 10.97
C ILE A 46 -7.19 -3.68 11.07
N ALA A 47 -7.84 -3.47 12.21
CA ALA A 47 -8.64 -2.26 12.46
C ALA A 47 -7.75 -1.01 12.53
N LYS A 48 -6.59 -1.07 13.21
CA LYS A 48 -5.60 0.03 13.22
C LYS A 48 -5.09 0.32 11.80
N LEU A 49 -4.73 -0.72 11.03
CA LEU A 49 -4.28 -0.56 9.64
C LEU A 49 -5.34 0.17 8.79
N GLY A 50 -6.60 -0.26 8.87
CA GLY A 50 -7.70 0.38 8.15
C GLY A 50 -7.85 1.86 8.48
N ARG A 51 -7.71 2.25 9.76
CA ARG A 51 -7.74 3.67 10.18
C ARG A 51 -6.61 4.49 9.58
N PHE A 52 -5.39 3.95 9.47
CA PHE A 52 -4.27 4.66 8.83
C PHE A 52 -4.49 4.85 7.33
N TYR A 53 -5.02 3.83 6.64
CA TYR A 53 -5.39 3.96 5.23
C TYR A 53 -6.52 4.98 5.04
N ALA A 54 -7.56 4.94 5.88
CA ALA A 54 -8.65 5.90 5.83
C ALA A 54 -8.16 7.33 6.05
N LYS A 55 -7.26 7.55 7.00
CA LYS A 55 -6.65 8.86 7.26
C LYS A 55 -5.85 9.37 6.08
N SER A 56 -5.00 8.52 5.50
CA SER A 56 -4.24 8.84 4.30
C SER A 56 -5.16 9.13 3.10
N TYR A 57 -6.22 8.34 2.92
CA TYR A 57 -7.23 8.57 1.89
C TYR A 57 -7.88 9.94 2.03
N LEU A 58 -8.38 10.28 3.22
CA LEU A 58 -9.05 11.55 3.50
C LEU A 58 -8.12 12.75 3.32
N GLU A 59 -6.83 12.61 3.63
CA GLU A 59 -5.82 13.64 3.41
C GLU A 59 -5.54 13.88 1.93
N LYS A 60 -5.39 12.81 1.13
CA LYS A 60 -4.98 12.90 -0.28
C LYS A 60 -6.14 13.10 -1.25
N ILE A 61 -7.29 12.51 -0.98
CA ILE A 61 -8.46 12.51 -1.88
C ILE A 61 -9.61 13.35 -1.29
N GLY A 62 -9.65 13.50 0.04
CA GLY A 62 -10.77 14.13 0.75
C GLY A 62 -11.98 13.19 0.80
N LYS A 63 -13.19 13.77 0.94
CA LYS A 63 -14.45 13.00 1.00
C LYS A 63 -15.05 12.69 -0.38
N LYS A 64 -14.22 12.55 -1.42
CA LYS A 64 -14.71 12.12 -2.73
C LYS A 64 -15.03 10.63 -2.69
N PRO A 65 -16.26 10.23 -3.02
CA PRO A 65 -16.62 8.81 -3.03
C PRO A 65 -15.86 8.09 -4.15
N SER A 66 -15.28 6.95 -3.82
CA SER A 66 -14.62 6.04 -4.77
C SER A 66 -14.90 4.62 -4.33
N VAL A 67 -14.79 3.66 -5.24
CA VAL A 67 -14.90 2.24 -4.90
C VAL A 67 -13.54 1.72 -4.51
N LEU A 68 -13.38 1.11 -3.33
CA LEU A 68 -12.11 0.52 -2.91
C LEU A 68 -11.92 -0.85 -3.56
N TYR A 69 -10.77 -1.06 -4.17
CA TYR A 69 -10.36 -2.35 -4.74
C TYR A 69 -9.16 -2.92 -3.98
N GLY A 70 -9.33 -4.12 -3.45
CA GLY A 70 -8.26 -4.86 -2.79
C GLY A 70 -7.83 -6.07 -3.61
N PRO A 71 -6.66 -6.04 -4.29
CA PRO A 71 -6.17 -7.19 -5.02
C PRO A 71 -5.97 -8.42 -4.13
N ALA A 72 -6.36 -9.60 -4.60
CA ALA A 72 -6.17 -10.85 -3.86
C ALA A 72 -4.66 -11.18 -3.71
N TYR A 73 -4.18 -11.47 -2.47
CA TYR A 73 -5.03 -11.71 -1.30
C TYR A 73 -4.91 -10.63 -0.21
N LYS A 74 -3.76 -9.98 -0.02
CA LYS A 74 -3.51 -9.06 1.08
C LYS A 74 -4.35 -7.79 0.96
N GLY A 75 -4.54 -7.28 -0.25
CA GLY A 75 -5.39 -6.13 -0.53
C GLY A 75 -6.83 -6.30 -0.05
N ILE A 76 -7.35 -7.55 0.00
CA ILE A 76 -8.72 -7.82 0.46
C ILE A 76 -8.95 -7.30 1.88
N SER A 77 -8.10 -7.70 2.82
CA SER A 77 -8.25 -7.29 4.22
C SER A 77 -8.02 -5.78 4.40
N ILE A 78 -7.12 -5.20 3.61
CA ILE A 78 -6.85 -3.75 3.61
C ILE A 78 -8.08 -2.99 3.09
N ALA A 79 -8.68 -3.41 1.96
CA ALA A 79 -9.87 -2.76 1.41
C ALA A 79 -11.06 -2.80 2.38
N VAL A 80 -11.33 -3.98 2.96
CA VAL A 80 -12.42 -4.16 3.93
C VAL A 80 -12.21 -3.28 5.16
N SER A 81 -11.04 -3.33 5.78
CA SER A 81 -10.76 -2.55 6.98
C SER A 81 -10.74 -1.04 6.73
N SER A 82 -10.25 -0.62 5.55
CA SER A 82 -10.28 0.79 5.13
C SER A 82 -11.70 1.27 4.88
N ALA A 83 -12.57 0.47 4.25
CA ALA A 83 -13.96 0.82 4.02
C ALA A 83 -14.71 1.00 5.36
N VAL A 84 -14.48 0.10 6.34
CA VAL A 84 -15.05 0.21 7.69
C VAL A 84 -14.58 1.51 8.36
N ALA A 85 -13.26 1.78 8.33
CA ALA A 85 -12.71 2.98 8.94
C ALA A 85 -13.19 4.28 8.27
N LEU A 86 -13.35 4.28 6.93
CA LEU A 86 -13.93 5.44 6.21
C LEU A 86 -15.40 5.65 6.57
N ALA A 87 -16.18 4.59 6.78
CA ALA A 87 -17.56 4.70 7.22
C ALA A 87 -17.66 5.32 8.63
N ASP A 88 -16.74 4.98 9.55
CA ASP A 88 -16.65 5.60 10.88
C ASP A 88 -16.32 7.11 10.77
N GLU A 89 -15.58 7.54 9.75
CA GLU A 89 -15.29 8.94 9.42
C GLU A 89 -16.43 9.65 8.64
N GLY A 90 -17.56 8.97 8.45
CA GLY A 90 -18.73 9.48 7.74
C GLY A 90 -18.63 9.43 6.22
N LEU A 91 -17.72 8.63 5.68
CA LEU A 91 -17.59 8.38 4.24
C LEU A 91 -17.85 6.90 3.94
N ASN A 92 -19.10 6.54 3.64
CA ASN A 92 -19.47 5.18 3.29
C ASN A 92 -19.12 4.88 1.83
N VAL A 93 -18.04 4.14 1.60
CA VAL A 93 -17.57 3.74 0.27
C VAL A 93 -17.77 2.25 0.05
N PRO A 94 -18.21 1.83 -1.14
CA PRO A 94 -18.26 0.43 -1.50
C PRO A 94 -16.87 -0.15 -1.70
N PHE A 95 -16.76 -1.47 -1.57
CA PHE A 95 -15.50 -2.17 -1.81
C PHE A 95 -15.72 -3.47 -2.59
N PHE A 96 -14.68 -3.92 -3.28
CA PHE A 96 -14.63 -5.19 -3.98
C PHE A 96 -13.20 -5.73 -4.07
N PHE A 97 -13.10 -6.97 -4.48
CA PHE A 97 -11.82 -7.65 -4.72
C PHE A 97 -11.98 -8.70 -5.81
N ASN A 98 -10.87 -9.18 -6.38
CA ASN A 98 -10.88 -10.24 -7.36
C ASN A 98 -10.67 -11.62 -6.72
N ARG A 99 -11.22 -12.65 -7.37
CA ARG A 99 -10.79 -14.04 -7.19
C ARG A 99 -9.56 -14.29 -8.05
N LYS A 100 -8.65 -15.17 -7.62
CA LYS A 100 -7.56 -15.61 -8.49
C LYS A 100 -8.02 -16.64 -9.53
N GLU A 101 -9.11 -17.36 -9.25
CA GLU A 101 -9.72 -18.32 -10.16
C GLU A 101 -11.19 -17.94 -10.36
N ALA A 102 -11.60 -17.82 -11.62
CA ALA A 102 -13.00 -17.57 -11.95
C ALA A 102 -13.87 -18.77 -11.50
N LYS A 103 -15.06 -18.49 -10.97
CA LYS A 103 -16.06 -19.53 -10.67
C LYS A 103 -17.02 -19.70 -11.84
N ASP A 104 -17.22 -20.95 -12.25
CA ASP A 104 -18.16 -21.32 -13.30
C ASP A 104 -19.60 -21.49 -12.80
N HIS A 105 -19.82 -21.51 -11.47
CA HIS A 105 -21.12 -21.78 -10.84
C HIS A 105 -21.46 -20.79 -9.72
N GLY A 106 -22.75 -20.51 -9.54
CA GLY A 106 -23.30 -19.59 -8.54
C GLY A 106 -23.19 -18.13 -8.96
N GLU A 107 -22.81 -17.24 -8.02
CA GLU A 107 -22.37 -15.87 -8.35
C GLU A 107 -21.06 -15.97 -9.13
N GLY A 108 -21.16 -16.21 -10.43
CA GLY A 108 -20.02 -16.34 -11.33
C GLY A 108 -19.19 -15.05 -11.41
N GLY A 109 -18.01 -15.17 -12.08
CA GLY A 109 -17.16 -14.02 -12.37
C GLY A 109 -15.91 -13.90 -11.50
N VAL A 110 -15.11 -12.91 -11.84
CA VAL A 110 -13.80 -12.64 -11.25
C VAL A 110 -13.93 -11.80 -9.96
N PHE A 111 -14.99 -10.99 -9.82
CA PHE A 111 -15.16 -10.04 -8.73
C PHE A 111 -16.07 -10.53 -7.61
N VAL A 112 -15.80 -10.03 -6.39
CA VAL A 112 -16.62 -10.23 -5.19
C VAL A 112 -16.81 -8.87 -4.52
N GLY A 113 -18.03 -8.60 -4.04
CA GLY A 113 -18.43 -7.32 -3.48
C GLY A 113 -19.13 -6.42 -4.50
N TYR A 114 -18.95 -5.13 -4.37
CA TYR A 114 -19.55 -4.16 -5.27
C TYR A 114 -18.79 -4.09 -6.61
N VAL A 115 -19.43 -4.41 -7.70
CA VAL A 115 -18.83 -4.25 -9.03
C VAL A 115 -19.07 -2.81 -9.52
N PRO A 116 -18.00 -2.02 -9.74
CA PRO A 116 -18.14 -0.62 -10.16
C PRO A 116 -18.92 -0.47 -11.45
N GLN A 117 -19.69 0.63 -11.52
CA GLN A 117 -20.47 0.98 -12.72
C GLN A 117 -19.71 1.95 -13.61
N ASN A 118 -20.16 2.10 -14.87
CA ASN A 118 -19.58 3.05 -15.82
C ASN A 118 -19.52 4.47 -15.23
N GLY A 119 -18.34 5.09 -15.31
CA GLY A 119 -18.07 6.43 -14.78
C GLY A 119 -17.60 6.47 -13.32
N GLU A 120 -17.67 5.37 -12.58
CA GLU A 120 -17.17 5.32 -11.21
C GLU A 120 -15.65 5.26 -11.16
N GLN A 121 -15.11 5.79 -10.07
CA GLN A 121 -13.67 5.80 -9.81
C GLN A 121 -13.30 4.71 -8.80
N VAL A 122 -12.21 4.03 -9.07
CA VAL A 122 -11.65 2.98 -8.21
C VAL A 122 -10.37 3.50 -7.55
N VAL A 123 -10.23 3.24 -6.27
CA VAL A 123 -8.98 3.40 -5.53
C VAL A 123 -8.45 2.01 -5.17
N ILE A 124 -7.27 1.68 -5.66
CA ILE A 124 -6.59 0.42 -5.34
C ILE A 124 -5.90 0.57 -3.99
N VAL A 125 -6.06 -0.41 -3.09
CA VAL A 125 -5.33 -0.48 -1.83
C VAL A 125 -4.53 -1.77 -1.76
N GLU A 126 -3.21 -1.65 -1.54
CA GLU A 126 -2.27 -2.78 -1.53
C GLU A 126 -1.28 -2.63 -0.37
N ASP A 127 -0.53 -3.67 -0.04
CA ASP A 127 0.45 -3.61 1.06
C ASP A 127 1.71 -2.80 0.68
N VAL A 128 2.44 -3.22 -0.32
CA VAL A 128 3.66 -2.57 -0.81
C VAL A 128 3.79 -2.73 -2.32
N ILE A 129 4.45 -1.78 -2.97
CA ILE A 129 4.86 -1.92 -4.37
C ILE A 129 6.36 -2.25 -4.41
N THR A 130 6.71 -3.40 -5.02
CA THR A 130 8.11 -3.79 -5.26
C THR A 130 8.51 -3.62 -6.72
N ALA A 131 7.91 -4.40 -7.61
CA ALA A 131 8.13 -4.31 -9.06
C ALA A 131 6.89 -3.81 -9.83
N GLY A 132 5.81 -3.45 -9.10
CA GLY A 132 4.55 -3.00 -9.71
C GLY A 132 3.72 -4.11 -10.37
N THR A 133 4.11 -5.38 -10.24
CA THR A 133 3.42 -6.50 -10.91
C THR A 133 1.96 -6.62 -10.47
N ALA A 134 1.68 -6.57 -9.16
CA ALA A 134 0.31 -6.66 -8.66
C ALA A 134 -0.60 -5.51 -9.16
N ILE A 135 -0.03 -4.31 -9.33
CA ILE A 135 -0.80 -3.17 -9.88
C ILE A 135 -1.06 -3.38 -11.36
N ARG A 136 -0.09 -3.88 -12.15
CA ARG A 136 -0.30 -4.17 -13.58
C ARG A 136 -1.35 -5.26 -13.79
N GLU A 137 -1.29 -6.35 -13.00
CA GLU A 137 -2.33 -7.39 -13.00
C GLU A 137 -3.70 -6.82 -12.62
N SER A 138 -3.75 -5.93 -11.63
CA SER A 138 -4.98 -5.24 -11.24
C SER A 138 -5.53 -4.37 -12.38
N MET A 139 -4.67 -3.64 -13.07
CA MET A 139 -5.08 -2.82 -14.22
C MET A 139 -5.62 -3.67 -15.37
N GLU A 140 -5.00 -4.82 -15.65
CA GLU A 140 -5.52 -5.77 -16.63
C GLU A 140 -6.90 -6.29 -16.24
N ILE A 141 -7.09 -6.72 -14.98
CA ILE A 141 -8.37 -7.20 -14.47
C ILE A 141 -9.45 -6.09 -14.53
N LEU A 142 -9.11 -4.87 -14.10
CA LEU A 142 -10.04 -3.73 -14.08
C LEU A 142 -10.37 -3.22 -15.48
N SER A 143 -9.54 -3.46 -16.49
CA SER A 143 -9.80 -3.07 -17.88
C SER A 143 -11.03 -3.76 -18.48
N HIS A 144 -11.49 -4.86 -17.89
CA HIS A 144 -12.73 -5.54 -18.29
C HIS A 144 -14.01 -4.87 -17.75
N LEU A 145 -13.88 -3.86 -16.90
CA LEU A 145 -15.01 -3.06 -16.39
C LEU A 145 -15.19 -1.81 -17.27
N ASP A 146 -16.31 -1.75 -17.97
CA ASP A 146 -16.58 -0.69 -18.94
C ASP A 146 -16.70 0.69 -18.25
N GLY A 147 -15.92 1.67 -18.74
CA GLY A 147 -15.95 3.05 -18.28
C GLY A 147 -15.44 3.31 -16.86
N VAL A 148 -14.89 2.30 -16.17
CA VAL A 148 -14.27 2.43 -14.84
C VAL A 148 -12.86 3.00 -14.96
N LYS A 149 -12.49 3.91 -14.06
CA LYS A 149 -11.15 4.53 -14.02
C LYS A 149 -10.51 4.39 -12.66
N VAL A 150 -9.22 4.05 -12.64
CA VAL A 150 -8.43 4.10 -11.41
C VAL A 150 -8.08 5.55 -11.11
N ALA A 151 -8.45 6.02 -9.92
CA ALA A 151 -8.19 7.38 -9.45
C ALA A 151 -6.88 7.50 -8.70
N ALA A 152 -6.49 6.45 -7.95
CA ALA A 152 -5.26 6.41 -7.16
C ALA A 152 -4.94 4.98 -6.70
N VAL A 153 -3.71 4.80 -6.24
CA VAL A 153 -3.27 3.62 -5.47
C VAL A 153 -2.80 4.07 -4.10
N PHE A 154 -3.11 3.31 -3.05
CA PHE A 154 -2.57 3.50 -1.71
C PHE A 154 -1.81 2.26 -1.25
N VAL A 155 -0.63 2.48 -0.67
CA VAL A 155 0.21 1.43 -0.07
C VAL A 155 0.65 1.82 1.34
N MET A 156 1.09 0.83 2.13
CA MET A 156 1.59 1.10 3.48
C MET A 156 2.86 1.93 3.46
N VAL A 157 3.86 1.51 2.70
CA VAL A 157 5.21 2.06 2.75
C VAL A 157 5.80 2.20 1.34
N ASP A 158 6.28 3.40 1.01
CA ASP A 158 7.17 3.61 -0.13
C ASP A 158 8.63 3.43 0.33
N ARG A 159 9.27 2.43 -0.18
CA ARG A 159 10.68 2.14 0.13
C ARG A 159 11.67 3.07 -0.56
N LYS A 160 11.21 3.92 -1.49
CA LYS A 160 12.04 4.82 -2.32
C LYS A 160 13.22 4.12 -2.99
N GLU A 161 13.12 2.83 -3.23
CA GLU A 161 14.13 2.03 -3.90
C GLU A 161 13.92 2.03 -5.41
N LYS A 162 15.03 1.93 -6.16
CA LYS A 162 14.99 1.73 -7.61
C LYS A 162 14.14 0.51 -7.96
N GLY A 163 13.22 0.72 -8.88
CA GLY A 163 12.41 -0.33 -9.48
C GLY A 163 13.19 -1.07 -10.57
N LYS A 164 12.59 -1.19 -11.75
CA LYS A 164 13.26 -1.73 -12.95
C LYS A 164 14.16 -0.70 -13.62
N THR A 165 13.95 0.57 -13.35
CA THR A 165 14.70 1.72 -13.87
C THR A 165 15.38 2.47 -12.72
N GLU A 166 15.86 3.69 -12.95
CA GLU A 166 16.38 4.59 -11.91
C GLU A 166 15.25 5.21 -11.04
N LEU A 167 13.98 5.07 -11.47
CA LEU A 167 12.82 5.53 -10.71
C LEU A 167 12.42 4.53 -9.64
N SER A 168 11.67 4.99 -8.63
CA SER A 168 11.03 4.08 -7.69
C SER A 168 9.91 3.29 -8.37
N ALA A 169 9.58 2.12 -7.83
CA ALA A 169 8.48 1.31 -8.36
C ALA A 169 7.14 2.06 -8.35
N MET A 170 6.90 2.94 -7.36
CA MET A 170 5.73 3.81 -7.33
C MET A 170 5.75 4.82 -8.48
N ALA A 171 6.87 5.53 -8.68
CA ALA A 171 7.01 6.49 -9.77
C ALA A 171 6.93 5.83 -11.17
N GLU A 172 7.40 4.58 -11.32
CA GLU A 172 7.20 3.81 -12.54
C GLU A 172 5.72 3.56 -12.84
N VAL A 173 4.95 3.15 -11.82
CA VAL A 173 3.50 2.93 -11.92
C VAL A 173 2.76 4.22 -12.24
N GLU A 174 3.07 5.32 -11.54
CA GLU A 174 2.49 6.64 -11.83
C GLU A 174 2.70 7.08 -13.27
N ARG A 175 3.94 6.94 -13.76
CA ARG A 175 4.28 7.30 -15.12
C ARG A 175 3.62 6.41 -16.17
N GLU A 176 3.50 5.11 -15.88
CA GLU A 176 2.91 4.12 -16.80
C GLU A 176 1.39 4.31 -16.96
N PHE A 177 0.70 4.59 -15.87
CA PHE A 177 -0.78 4.60 -15.84
C PHE A 177 -1.41 5.98 -15.69
N GLY A 178 -0.66 7.00 -15.30
CA GLY A 178 -1.13 8.39 -15.23
C GLY A 178 -2.02 8.72 -14.03
N PHE A 179 -2.05 7.89 -12.99
CA PHE A 179 -2.72 8.17 -11.72
C PHE A 179 -1.72 8.22 -10.56
N PRO A 180 -2.00 8.98 -9.48
CA PRO A 180 -1.11 9.10 -8.33
C PRO A 180 -1.04 7.79 -7.52
N VAL A 181 0.16 7.53 -6.97
CA VAL A 181 0.40 6.45 -6.01
C VAL A 181 0.84 7.07 -4.69
N TYR A 182 0.06 6.84 -3.65
CA TYR A 182 0.29 7.37 -2.30
C TYR A 182 0.76 6.25 -1.37
N SER A 183 1.65 6.58 -0.45
CA SER A 183 1.98 5.73 0.70
C SER A 183 1.53 6.40 2.00
N VAL A 184 1.23 5.60 3.01
CA VAL A 184 0.96 6.13 4.36
C VAL A 184 2.23 6.75 4.92
N VAL A 185 3.37 6.07 4.75
CA VAL A 185 4.71 6.57 5.08
C VAL A 185 5.71 6.18 4.00
N ASP A 186 6.87 6.83 4.00
CA ASP A 186 8.00 6.37 3.19
C ASP A 186 9.23 6.04 4.06
N VAL A 187 10.29 5.57 3.43
CA VAL A 187 11.51 5.19 4.15
C VAL A 187 12.19 6.38 4.84
N TYR A 188 12.00 7.60 4.37
CA TYR A 188 12.56 8.78 5.02
C TYR A 188 11.77 9.14 6.28
N ASP A 189 10.44 8.94 6.29
CA ASP A 189 9.61 9.01 7.51
C ASP A 189 10.11 7.99 8.54
N ILE A 190 10.45 6.76 8.10
CA ILE A 190 11.02 5.72 9.00
C ILE A 190 12.36 6.14 9.57
N ILE A 191 13.26 6.73 8.76
CA ILE A 191 14.54 7.25 9.23
C ILE A 191 14.33 8.34 10.27
N GLU A 192 13.46 9.32 9.99
CA GLU A 192 13.15 10.41 10.92
C GLU A 192 12.61 9.90 12.26
N TYR A 193 11.72 8.91 12.21
CA TYR A 193 11.22 8.24 13.42
C TYR A 193 12.31 7.55 14.23
N LEU A 194 13.21 6.82 13.57
CA LEU A 194 14.30 6.10 14.24
C LEU A 194 15.33 7.05 14.85
N GLU A 195 15.57 8.21 14.25
CA GLU A 195 16.51 9.24 14.75
C GLU A 195 16.06 9.87 16.08
N GLU A 196 14.81 9.70 16.48
CA GLU A 196 14.30 10.19 17.77
C GLU A 196 14.87 9.41 18.98
N ASP A 197 15.27 8.14 18.79
CA ASP A 197 15.90 7.32 19.84
C ASP A 197 17.35 6.94 19.42
N PRO A 198 18.37 7.44 20.15
CA PRO A 198 19.79 7.13 19.86
C PRO A 198 20.12 5.63 19.76
N LYS A 199 19.31 4.76 20.37
CA LYS A 199 19.49 3.30 20.25
C LYS A 199 19.37 2.79 18.82
N ASN A 200 18.73 3.56 17.94
CA ASN A 200 18.51 3.21 16.54
C ASN A 200 19.62 3.72 15.59
N GLU A 201 20.68 4.37 16.09
CA GLU A 201 21.75 4.97 15.28
C GLU A 201 22.36 3.97 14.27
N GLU A 202 22.56 2.72 14.69
CA GLU A 202 23.05 1.67 13.79
C GLU A 202 22.06 1.38 12.66
N ASN A 203 20.76 1.22 12.96
CA ASN A 203 19.73 0.96 11.96
C ASN A 203 19.61 2.14 11.00
N VAL A 204 19.60 3.37 11.48
CA VAL A 204 19.58 4.60 10.66
C VAL A 204 20.77 4.61 9.69
N THR A 205 21.97 4.38 10.20
CA THR A 205 23.19 4.35 9.38
C THR A 205 23.12 3.28 8.30
N ARG A 206 22.66 2.08 8.64
CA ARG A 206 22.51 0.96 7.70
C ARG A 206 21.48 1.28 6.61
N ILE A 207 20.34 1.89 6.97
CA ILE A 207 19.31 2.27 6.00
C ILE A 207 19.82 3.36 5.07
N LYS A 208 20.47 4.40 5.59
CA LYS A 208 21.06 5.49 4.79
C LYS A 208 22.12 4.97 3.81
N ASN A 209 23.02 4.12 4.26
CA ASN A 209 24.05 3.50 3.41
C ASN A 209 23.41 2.62 2.31
N TYR A 210 22.36 1.89 2.64
CA TYR A 210 21.61 1.09 1.68
C TYR A 210 20.94 1.98 0.61
N LEU A 211 20.29 3.07 1.01
CA LEU A 211 19.63 3.99 0.10
C LEU A 211 20.62 4.78 -0.78
N ALA A 212 21.82 5.06 -0.30
CA ALA A 212 22.86 5.71 -1.10
C ALA A 212 23.21 4.90 -2.36
N VAL A 213 23.07 3.57 -2.31
CA VAL A 213 23.34 2.67 -3.44
C VAL A 213 22.08 2.30 -4.21
N ASN A 214 20.99 2.01 -3.47
CA ASN A 214 19.78 1.40 -4.00
C ASN A 214 18.59 2.35 -4.07
N GLY A 215 18.70 3.56 -3.55
CA GLY A 215 17.64 4.57 -3.59
C GLY A 215 17.36 5.03 -5.00
N ALA A 216 16.08 5.30 -5.27
CA ALA A 216 15.64 5.86 -6.54
C ALA A 216 16.12 7.31 -6.68
N LYS A 217 16.37 7.76 -7.90
CA LYS A 217 16.58 9.19 -8.17
C LYS A 217 15.26 9.93 -7.93
N SER A 218 15.34 11.08 -7.25
CA SER A 218 14.21 12.01 -7.18
C SER A 218 13.83 12.43 -8.60
N VAL A 219 12.56 12.45 -8.90
CA VAL A 219 12.00 12.98 -10.16
C VAL A 219 11.91 14.50 -10.04
#